data_97bed58dcac727e0d6035e96d0fa85bd
#
_entry.id   97bed58dcac727e0d6035e96d0fa85bd
#
_cell.length_a   1.000
_cell.length_b   1.000
_cell.length_c   1.000
_cell.angle_alpha   90.00
_cell.angle_beta   90.00
_cell.angle_gamma   90.00
#
_symmetry.space_group_name_H-M   'P 1'
#
loop_
_entity.id
_entity.type
_entity.pdbx_description
1 polymer ?
#
loop_
_entity_poly.entity_id
_entity_poly.type
_entity_poly.pdbx_seq_one_letter_code
_entity_poly.pdbx_strand_id
1 'polypeptide(L)'
;IRGGNTKIEWGKEVFQTMKQKAMDVKLVVRPLIGCLTHTHFWEGPCRAGRKEDMTVEAETKVADETFKSSVEALKDVISEVEFKEALDVRYNESFVVEKEMFDKIGEDVDEIDCFLCMGWRIPKLERYRKPVIIWQNGNEGIDFAAYCRSIGVEAYVAMDLQDVNEIAHILWVRKAVRNTRALVLT
;
A
#
# COMPACT_ATOMS: atom_id res chain seq x y z
N ILE A 1 -49.08 15.07 23.38
CA ILE A 1 -47.95 15.52 22.55
C ILE A 1 -46.81 14.53 22.76
N ARG A 2 -46.73 13.44 21.96
CA ARG A 2 -45.63 12.47 21.90
C ARG A 2 -45.18 12.38 20.45
N GLY A 3 -44.32 13.26 19.99
CA GLY A 3 -43.87 13.30 18.61
C GLY A 3 -42.38 13.63 18.39
N GLY A 4 -41.60 13.66 19.48
CA GLY A 4 -40.21 14.15 19.40
C GLY A 4 -39.11 13.12 19.18
N ASN A 5 -39.35 11.82 19.43
CA ASN A 5 -38.27 10.83 19.49
C ASN A 5 -38.05 10.04 18.19
N THR A 6 -39.08 9.88 17.38
CA THR A 6 -38.99 9.00 16.18
C THR A 6 -38.06 9.50 15.09
N LYS A 7 -37.95 10.81 14.86
CA LYS A 7 -37.02 11.37 13.82
C LYS A 7 -35.54 11.23 14.18
N ILE A 8 -35.23 11.31 15.50
CA ILE A 8 -33.85 11.19 15.98
C ILE A 8 -33.38 9.73 15.93
N GLU A 9 -34.26 8.80 16.26
CA GLU A 9 -33.98 7.36 16.19
C GLU A 9 -33.80 6.91 14.74
N TRP A 10 -34.67 7.35 13.85
CA TRP A 10 -34.56 7.05 12.41
C TRP A 10 -33.22 7.56 11.80
N GLY A 11 -32.80 8.76 12.17
CA GLY A 11 -31.52 9.30 11.75
C GLY A 11 -30.31 8.47 12.22
N LYS A 12 -30.37 7.94 13.44
CA LYS A 12 -29.33 7.06 13.99
C LYS A 12 -29.26 5.71 13.27
N GLU A 13 -30.42 5.08 13.01
CA GLU A 13 -30.48 3.80 12.29
C GLU A 13 -29.96 3.93 10.85
N VAL A 14 -30.37 5.00 10.14
CA VAL A 14 -29.85 5.28 8.79
C VAL A 14 -28.34 5.50 8.83
N PHE A 15 -27.84 6.28 9.78
CA PHE A 15 -26.40 6.52 9.91
C PHE A 15 -25.61 5.23 10.22
N GLN A 16 -26.12 4.39 11.11
CA GLN A 16 -25.49 3.09 11.42
C GLN A 16 -25.49 2.16 10.20
N THR A 17 -26.59 2.11 9.46
CA THR A 17 -26.69 1.31 8.23
C THR A 17 -25.73 1.81 7.16
N MET A 18 -25.58 3.12 7.00
CA MET A 18 -24.64 3.73 6.08
C MET A 18 -23.18 3.44 6.49
N LYS A 19 -22.88 3.55 7.79
CA LYS A 19 -21.57 3.22 8.34
C LYS A 19 -21.24 1.75 8.09
N GLN A 20 -22.17 0.83 8.34
CA GLN A 20 -21.99 -0.60 8.10
C GLN A 20 -21.73 -0.88 6.60
N LYS A 21 -22.52 -0.32 5.69
CA LYS A 21 -22.33 -0.47 4.25
C LYS A 21 -21.00 0.10 3.75
N ALA A 22 -20.53 1.20 4.35
CA ALA A 22 -19.20 1.72 4.02
C ALA A 22 -18.09 0.76 4.48
N MET A 23 -18.24 0.13 5.64
CA MET A 23 -17.28 -0.86 6.17
C MET A 23 -17.26 -2.18 5.36
N ASP A 24 -18.31 -2.46 4.57
CA ASP A 24 -18.33 -3.61 3.66
C ASP A 24 -17.41 -3.40 2.43
N VAL A 25 -17.01 -2.15 2.15
CA VAL A 25 -16.08 -1.84 1.07
C VAL A 25 -14.66 -2.06 1.58
N LYS A 26 -13.94 -3.00 0.96
CA LYS A 26 -12.54 -3.28 1.28
C LYS A 26 -11.60 -2.47 0.40
N LEU A 27 -10.56 -1.86 0.97
CA LEU A 27 -9.42 -1.35 0.23
C LEU A 27 -8.39 -2.46 0.11
N VAL A 28 -8.12 -2.88 -1.12
CA VAL A 28 -7.12 -3.93 -1.40
C VAL A 28 -5.75 -3.29 -1.56
N VAL A 29 -4.88 -3.52 -0.58
CA VAL A 29 -3.51 -3.00 -0.54
C VAL A 29 -2.52 -4.12 -0.80
N ARG A 30 -1.60 -3.91 -1.73
CA ARG A 30 -0.50 -4.83 -1.96
C ARG A 30 0.83 -4.22 -1.52
N PRO A 31 1.42 -4.71 -0.42
CA PRO A 31 2.79 -4.36 -0.06
C PRO A 31 3.79 -4.94 -1.05
N LEU A 32 4.72 -4.10 -1.49
CA LEU A 32 5.84 -4.47 -2.32
C LEU A 32 7.13 -4.02 -1.64
N ILE A 33 8.02 -4.95 -1.36
CA ILE A 33 9.31 -4.65 -0.73
C ILE A 33 10.39 -4.83 -1.79
N GLY A 34 11.00 -3.73 -2.17
CA GLY A 34 12.14 -3.72 -3.08
C GLY A 34 13.42 -4.03 -2.31
N CYS A 35 14.13 -5.06 -2.72
CA CYS A 35 15.48 -5.35 -2.27
C CYS A 35 16.45 -5.19 -3.43
N LEU A 36 17.55 -4.47 -3.20
CA LEU A 36 18.61 -4.33 -4.21
C LEU A 36 19.50 -5.56 -4.15
N THR A 37 19.65 -6.28 -5.27
CA THR A 37 20.68 -7.31 -5.40
C THR A 37 21.99 -6.70 -5.86
N HIS A 38 23.06 -6.99 -5.16
CA HIS A 38 24.39 -6.46 -5.47
C HIS A 38 25.18 -7.36 -6.43
N THR A 39 24.69 -8.54 -6.72
CA THR A 39 25.40 -9.55 -7.54
C THR A 39 25.64 -9.09 -8.99
N HIS A 40 24.72 -8.29 -9.55
CA HIS A 40 24.80 -7.89 -10.96
C HIS A 40 25.24 -6.44 -11.21
N PHE A 41 25.24 -5.59 -10.18
CA PHE A 41 25.43 -4.14 -10.37
C PHE A 41 26.61 -3.57 -9.61
N TRP A 42 27.48 -4.45 -9.09
CA TRP A 42 28.47 -3.94 -8.19
C TRP A 42 29.82 -3.66 -8.84
N GLU A 43 30.11 -2.40 -9.04
CA GLU A 43 31.45 -1.87 -9.32
C GLU A 43 31.62 -0.56 -8.54
N GLY A 44 32.42 -0.57 -7.47
CA GLY A 44 32.73 0.69 -6.79
C GLY A 44 33.05 0.61 -5.30
N PRO A 45 33.35 1.76 -4.67
CA PRO A 45 33.88 1.83 -3.30
C PRO A 45 32.83 1.64 -2.19
N CYS A 46 31.54 1.58 -2.52
CA CYS A 46 30.46 1.48 -1.52
C CYS A 46 30.16 0.03 -1.08
N ARG A 47 31.09 -0.88 -1.30
CA ARG A 47 30.94 -2.30 -1.01
C ARG A 47 30.93 -2.59 0.48
N ALA A 48 29.87 -3.24 0.95
CA ALA A 48 29.83 -3.91 2.24
C ALA A 48 30.00 -5.43 2.04
N GLY A 49 31.00 -6.03 2.63
CA GLY A 49 31.26 -7.46 2.54
C GLY A 49 32.28 -7.87 1.46
N ARG A 50 32.52 -9.17 1.35
CA ARG A 50 33.40 -9.75 0.34
C ARG A 50 32.60 -10.16 -0.89
N LYS A 51 33.21 -10.07 -2.08
CA LYS A 51 32.53 -10.46 -3.33
C LYS A 51 32.07 -11.92 -3.31
N GLU A 52 32.81 -12.76 -2.61
CA GLU A 52 32.55 -14.19 -2.47
C GLU A 52 31.31 -14.47 -1.58
N ASP A 53 30.95 -13.54 -0.68
CA ASP A 53 29.80 -13.63 0.21
C ASP A 53 28.52 -13.12 -0.45
N MET A 54 28.63 -12.51 -1.64
CA MET A 54 27.52 -11.95 -2.40
C MET A 54 27.01 -12.96 -3.42
N THR A 55 26.30 -13.95 -2.97
CA THR A 55 25.62 -14.93 -3.83
C THR A 55 24.15 -14.59 -3.97
N VAL A 56 23.52 -15.06 -5.05
CA VAL A 56 22.07 -14.89 -5.26
C VAL A 56 21.28 -15.47 -4.07
N GLU A 57 21.73 -16.60 -3.54
CA GLU A 57 21.10 -17.26 -2.41
C GLU A 57 21.19 -16.42 -1.12
N ALA A 58 22.37 -15.82 -0.87
CA ALA A 58 22.56 -14.96 0.30
C ALA A 58 21.68 -13.70 0.22
N GLU A 59 21.60 -13.08 -0.96
CA GLU A 59 20.77 -11.89 -1.19
C GLU A 59 19.28 -12.21 -1.12
N THR A 60 18.85 -13.34 -1.70
CA THR A 60 17.45 -13.80 -1.59
C THR A 60 17.07 -14.02 -0.13
N LYS A 61 17.97 -14.64 0.66
CA LYS A 61 17.74 -14.83 2.09
C LYS A 61 17.57 -13.50 2.84
N VAL A 62 18.43 -12.53 2.58
CA VAL A 62 18.31 -11.19 3.20
C VAL A 62 17.02 -10.49 2.76
N ALA A 63 16.64 -10.61 1.49
CA ALA A 63 15.39 -10.08 0.97
C ALA A 63 14.18 -10.71 1.69
N ASP A 64 14.18 -12.03 1.85
CA ASP A 64 13.10 -12.74 2.54
C ASP A 64 13.01 -12.38 4.04
N GLU A 65 14.14 -12.23 4.71
CA GLU A 65 14.19 -11.80 6.11
C GLU A 65 13.68 -10.35 6.26
N THR A 66 14.08 -9.46 5.36
CA THR A 66 13.62 -8.07 5.33
C THR A 66 12.12 -8.01 5.05
N PHE A 67 11.63 -8.80 4.10
CA PHE A 67 10.20 -8.88 3.80
C PHE A 67 9.41 -9.35 5.02
N LYS A 68 9.80 -10.45 5.65
CA LYS A 68 9.12 -10.99 6.83
C LYS A 68 9.03 -9.98 7.96
N SER A 69 10.14 -9.32 8.30
CA SER A 69 10.16 -8.31 9.37
C SER A 69 9.29 -7.10 9.03
N SER A 70 9.29 -6.66 7.78
CA SER A 70 8.45 -5.54 7.33
C SER A 70 6.95 -5.91 7.32
N VAL A 71 6.62 -7.15 6.94
CA VAL A 71 5.24 -7.66 7.01
C VAL A 71 4.75 -7.75 8.45
N GLU A 72 5.59 -8.22 9.38
CA GLU A 72 5.23 -8.29 10.80
C GLU A 72 4.98 -6.89 11.37
N ALA A 73 5.89 -5.94 11.12
CA ALA A 73 5.71 -4.56 11.54
C ALA A 73 4.42 -3.93 10.97
N LEU A 74 4.12 -4.19 9.70
CA LEU A 74 2.90 -3.71 9.07
C LEU A 74 1.64 -4.35 9.67
N LYS A 75 1.67 -5.64 9.98
CA LYS A 75 0.56 -6.33 10.65
C LYS A 75 0.27 -5.73 12.02
N ASP A 76 1.31 -5.43 12.79
CA ASP A 76 1.16 -4.81 14.11
C ASP A 76 0.46 -3.46 13.98
N VAL A 77 0.92 -2.60 13.06
CA VAL A 77 0.31 -1.29 12.82
C VAL A 77 -1.14 -1.43 12.36
N ILE A 78 -1.43 -2.31 11.38
CA ILE A 78 -2.79 -2.52 10.90
C ILE A 78 -3.70 -3.04 12.01
N SER A 79 -3.19 -3.83 12.96
CA SER A 79 -3.97 -4.33 14.08
C SER A 79 -4.50 -3.22 15.00
N GLU A 80 -3.83 -2.07 15.04
CA GLU A 80 -4.18 -0.91 15.86
C GLU A 80 -5.08 0.10 15.14
N VAL A 81 -5.30 -0.05 13.84
CA VAL A 81 -6.07 0.90 13.03
C VAL A 81 -7.57 0.72 13.25
N GLU A 82 -8.29 1.81 13.48
CA GLU A 82 -9.76 1.79 13.71
C GLU A 82 -10.56 1.22 12.53
N PHE A 83 -10.05 1.35 11.30
CA PHE A 83 -10.72 0.87 10.08
C PHE A 83 -10.09 -0.40 9.50
N LYS A 84 -9.34 -1.16 10.30
CA LYS A 84 -8.64 -2.38 9.87
C LYS A 84 -9.53 -3.41 9.18
N GLU A 85 -10.80 -3.52 9.58
CA GLU A 85 -11.75 -4.43 8.94
C GLU A 85 -12.06 -4.03 7.49
N ALA A 86 -11.82 -2.77 7.12
CA ALA A 86 -11.99 -2.29 5.75
C ALA A 86 -10.74 -2.45 4.88
N LEU A 87 -9.63 -2.93 5.44
CA LEU A 87 -8.42 -3.22 4.70
C LEU A 87 -8.36 -4.70 4.33
N ASP A 88 -8.02 -4.98 3.07
CA ASP A 88 -7.59 -6.29 2.57
C ASP A 88 -6.12 -6.16 2.15
N VAL A 89 -5.21 -6.57 3.03
CA VAL A 89 -3.78 -6.46 2.78
C VAL A 89 -3.26 -7.77 2.25
N ARG A 90 -2.89 -7.79 0.98
CA ARG A 90 -2.41 -8.97 0.28
C ARG A 90 -0.90 -9.05 0.35
N TYR A 91 -0.41 -9.74 1.36
CA TYR A 91 1.01 -10.01 1.55
C TYR A 91 1.48 -11.05 0.54
N ASN A 92 2.40 -10.67 -0.31
CA ASN A 92 3.03 -11.57 -1.28
C ASN A 92 4.40 -12.05 -0.81
N GLU A 93 5.08 -12.80 -1.67
CA GLU A 93 6.49 -13.13 -1.49
C GLU A 93 7.37 -11.89 -1.60
N SER A 94 8.58 -11.96 -1.04
CA SER A 94 9.58 -10.89 -1.19
C SER A 94 9.95 -10.69 -2.66
N PHE A 95 10.17 -9.43 -3.01
CA PHE A 95 10.58 -9.08 -4.37
C PHE A 95 12.02 -8.58 -4.37
N VAL A 96 12.87 -9.33 -5.03
CA VAL A 96 14.17 -8.81 -5.45
C VAL A 96 13.96 -7.93 -6.68
N VAL A 97 14.61 -6.76 -6.76
CA VAL A 97 14.38 -5.78 -7.85
C VAL A 97 15.03 -6.29 -9.14
N GLU A 98 14.48 -7.33 -9.73
CA GLU A 98 14.89 -7.89 -11.02
C GLU A 98 13.76 -7.95 -12.05
N LYS A 99 14.15 -8.11 -13.31
CA LYS A 99 13.29 -7.92 -14.49
C LYS A 99 12.10 -8.90 -14.55
N GLU A 100 12.25 -10.10 -13.98
CA GLU A 100 11.28 -11.20 -14.10
C GLU A 100 10.09 -11.06 -13.15
N MET A 101 10.18 -10.13 -12.21
CA MET A 101 9.16 -9.94 -11.16
C MET A 101 7.99 -9.08 -11.59
N PHE A 102 8.16 -8.26 -12.61
CA PHE A 102 7.10 -7.40 -13.09
C PHE A 102 5.88 -8.18 -13.56
N ASP A 103 6.10 -9.35 -14.15
CA ASP A 103 4.99 -10.17 -14.62
C ASP A 103 4.16 -10.69 -13.45
N LYS A 104 4.82 -11.12 -12.36
CA LYS A 104 4.15 -11.54 -11.11
C LYS A 104 3.36 -10.42 -10.43
N ILE A 105 3.89 -9.18 -10.44
CA ILE A 105 3.18 -8.03 -9.88
C ILE A 105 1.89 -7.75 -10.66
N GLY A 106 1.88 -8.04 -11.96
CA GLY A 106 0.75 -7.77 -12.85
C GLY A 106 -0.37 -8.81 -12.81
N GLU A 107 -0.13 -10.01 -12.29
CA GLU A 107 -1.08 -11.14 -12.37
C GLU A 107 -2.47 -10.84 -11.79
N ASP A 108 -2.54 -10.06 -10.69
CA ASP A 108 -3.80 -9.71 -10.01
C ASP A 108 -3.98 -8.19 -9.85
N VAL A 109 -3.30 -7.40 -10.67
CA VAL A 109 -3.30 -5.93 -10.56
C VAL A 109 -4.71 -5.33 -10.62
N ASP A 110 -5.63 -5.94 -11.36
CA ASP A 110 -7.00 -5.45 -11.49
C ASP A 110 -7.77 -5.53 -10.18
N GLU A 111 -7.41 -6.46 -9.31
CA GLU A 111 -8.03 -6.65 -8.00
C GLU A 111 -7.46 -5.70 -6.92
N ILE A 112 -6.34 -5.04 -7.20
CA ILE A 112 -5.62 -4.19 -6.26
C ILE A 112 -6.06 -2.75 -6.42
N ASP A 113 -6.28 -2.06 -5.30
CA ASP A 113 -6.61 -0.64 -5.28
C ASP A 113 -5.38 0.26 -5.19
N CYS A 114 -4.36 -0.16 -4.46
CA CYS A 114 -3.11 0.58 -4.33
C CYS A 114 -1.93 -0.33 -3.99
N PHE A 115 -0.73 0.12 -4.32
CA PHE A 115 0.53 -0.48 -3.89
C PHE A 115 1.09 0.27 -2.68
N LEU A 116 1.69 -0.47 -1.76
CA LEU A 116 2.51 0.05 -0.68
C LEU A 116 3.97 -0.35 -0.95
N CYS A 117 4.77 0.58 -1.44
CA CYS A 117 6.19 0.35 -1.71
C CYS A 117 7.03 0.59 -0.45
N MET A 118 7.79 -0.42 -0.06
CA MET A 118 8.70 -0.40 1.08
C MET A 118 10.11 -0.78 0.61
N GLY A 119 11.13 -0.19 1.22
CA GLY A 119 12.51 -0.45 0.83
C GLY A 119 12.91 0.24 -0.47
N TRP A 120 13.59 -0.46 -1.37
CA TRP A 120 14.07 0.11 -2.63
C TRP A 120 12.98 0.31 -3.66
N ARG A 121 13.17 1.32 -4.52
CA ARG A 121 12.27 1.64 -5.62
C ARG A 121 12.04 0.41 -6.51
N ILE A 122 10.76 0.10 -6.76
CA ILE A 122 10.36 -0.89 -7.75
C ILE A 122 10.20 -0.18 -9.10
N PRO A 123 11.10 -0.44 -10.07
CA PRO A 123 11.04 0.23 -11.36
C PRO A 123 9.77 -0.12 -12.14
N LYS A 124 9.27 0.83 -12.92
CA LYS A 124 8.13 0.65 -13.84
C LYS A 124 6.79 0.31 -13.18
N LEU A 125 6.66 0.47 -11.86
CA LEU A 125 5.41 0.24 -11.13
C LEU A 125 4.30 1.18 -11.61
N GLU A 126 4.67 2.38 -12.07
CA GLU A 126 3.78 3.38 -12.63
C GLU A 126 2.96 2.91 -13.84
N ARG A 127 3.40 1.87 -14.54
CA ARG A 127 2.67 1.32 -15.70
C ARG A 127 1.28 0.75 -15.34
N TYR A 128 1.12 0.32 -14.11
CA TYR A 128 -0.14 -0.26 -13.64
C TYR A 128 -1.21 0.80 -13.34
N ARG A 129 -0.84 2.10 -13.33
CA ARG A 129 -1.78 3.21 -13.11
C ARG A 129 -2.58 3.12 -11.81
N LYS A 130 -2.09 2.38 -10.83
CA LYS A 130 -2.67 2.31 -9.49
C LYS A 130 -2.02 3.35 -8.58
N PRO A 131 -2.73 3.88 -7.58
CA PRO A 131 -2.12 4.69 -6.53
C PRO A 131 -0.95 3.97 -5.87
N VAL A 132 0.12 4.70 -5.58
CA VAL A 132 1.32 4.17 -4.93
C VAL A 132 1.57 4.93 -3.64
N ILE A 133 1.61 4.22 -2.53
CA ILE A 133 2.09 4.72 -1.24
C ILE A 133 3.56 4.32 -1.14
N ILE A 134 4.44 5.29 -0.97
CA ILE A 134 5.88 5.07 -0.90
C ILE A 134 6.31 5.33 0.53
N TRP A 135 6.60 4.25 1.24
CA TRP A 135 7.15 4.33 2.59
C TRP A 135 8.66 4.20 2.55
N GLN A 136 9.31 5.33 2.45
CA GLN A 136 10.77 5.43 2.35
C GLN A 136 11.33 6.62 3.11
N ASN A 137 12.45 6.40 3.76
CA ASN A 137 13.22 7.42 4.47
C ASN A 137 14.32 8.02 3.59
N GLY A 138 14.03 8.40 2.34
CA GLY A 138 15.07 8.92 1.46
C GLY A 138 14.57 9.71 0.26
N ASN A 139 15.48 10.43 -0.38
CA ASN A 139 15.19 11.29 -1.54
C ASN A 139 14.61 10.52 -2.73
N GLU A 140 15.01 9.27 -2.91
CA GLU A 140 14.55 8.43 -4.05
C GLU A 140 13.03 8.23 -4.06
N GLY A 141 12.41 8.11 -2.87
CA GLY A 141 10.96 7.99 -2.75
C GLY A 141 10.25 9.26 -3.19
N ILE A 142 10.80 10.42 -2.85
CA ILE A 142 10.26 11.73 -3.23
C ILE A 142 10.36 11.91 -4.74
N ASP A 143 11.51 11.60 -5.34
CA ASP A 143 11.74 11.70 -6.79
C ASP A 143 10.81 10.75 -7.56
N PHE A 144 10.63 9.54 -7.07
CA PHE A 144 9.71 8.59 -7.68
C PHE A 144 8.24 9.06 -7.59
N ALA A 145 7.82 9.61 -6.45
CA ALA A 145 6.49 10.18 -6.30
C ALA A 145 6.29 11.37 -7.26
N ALA A 146 7.28 12.24 -7.37
CA ALA A 146 7.22 13.38 -8.30
C ALA A 146 7.10 12.91 -9.75
N TYR A 147 7.88 11.91 -10.14
CA TYR A 147 7.79 11.31 -11.47
C TYR A 147 6.41 10.69 -11.73
N CYS A 148 5.89 9.87 -10.82
CA CYS A 148 4.57 9.28 -10.95
C CYS A 148 3.49 10.35 -11.17
N ARG A 149 3.51 11.41 -10.35
CA ARG A 149 2.56 12.53 -10.48
C ARG A 149 2.69 13.25 -11.82
N SER A 150 3.91 13.42 -12.33
CA SER A 150 4.15 14.10 -13.61
C SER A 150 3.52 13.37 -14.81
N ILE A 151 3.33 12.05 -14.69
CA ILE A 151 2.68 11.22 -15.72
C ILE A 151 1.23 10.83 -15.38
N GLY A 152 0.64 11.49 -14.37
CA GLY A 152 -0.75 11.31 -13.98
C GLY A 152 -1.03 10.04 -13.17
N VAL A 153 -0.03 9.49 -12.48
CA VAL A 153 -0.20 8.40 -11.52
C VAL A 153 -0.18 8.98 -10.11
N GLU A 154 -1.18 8.64 -9.31
CA GLU A 154 -1.22 9.07 -7.91
C GLU A 154 -0.09 8.42 -7.12
N ALA A 155 0.71 9.23 -6.44
CA ALA A 155 1.78 8.74 -5.58
C ALA A 155 1.89 9.60 -4.33
N TYR A 156 2.07 8.94 -3.20
CA TYR A 156 2.13 9.54 -1.87
C TYR A 156 3.42 9.09 -1.19
N VAL A 157 4.08 10.00 -0.49
CA VAL A 157 5.25 9.68 0.33
C VAL A 157 4.79 9.64 1.77
N ALA A 158 5.01 8.52 2.43
CA ALA A 158 4.79 8.31 3.85
C ALA A 158 6.14 8.32 4.58
N MET A 159 6.26 9.13 5.61
CA MET A 159 7.46 9.25 6.42
C MET A 159 7.50 8.20 7.52
N ASP A 160 6.33 7.76 7.97
CA ASP A 160 6.15 6.75 8.99
C ASP A 160 4.89 5.90 8.72
N LEU A 161 4.60 4.97 9.62
CA LEU A 161 3.44 4.08 9.52
C LEU A 161 2.12 4.81 9.78
N GLN A 162 2.13 5.90 10.52
CA GLN A 162 0.95 6.72 10.71
C GLN A 162 0.54 7.38 9.39
N ASP A 163 1.49 7.93 8.66
CA ASP A 163 1.24 8.49 7.31
C ASP A 163 0.67 7.42 6.38
N VAL A 164 1.23 6.19 6.39
CA VAL A 164 0.69 5.06 5.60
C VAL A 164 -0.78 4.81 5.91
N ASN A 165 -1.13 4.79 7.20
CA ASN A 165 -2.50 4.59 7.64
C ASN A 165 -3.43 5.71 7.20
N GLU A 166 -3.01 6.97 7.35
CA GLU A 166 -3.79 8.13 6.95
C GLU A 166 -4.05 8.14 5.44
N ILE A 167 -3.02 7.87 4.64
CA ILE A 167 -3.15 7.78 3.18
C ILE A 167 -4.06 6.61 2.79
N ALA A 168 -3.88 5.44 3.38
CA ALA A 168 -4.74 4.28 3.14
C ALA A 168 -6.20 4.58 3.50
N HIS A 169 -6.43 5.30 4.61
CA HIS A 169 -7.77 5.73 5.01
C HIS A 169 -8.40 6.67 3.97
N ILE A 170 -7.65 7.64 3.47
CA ILE A 170 -8.12 8.54 2.41
C ILE A 170 -8.52 7.75 1.14
N LEU A 171 -7.68 6.79 0.73
CA LEU A 171 -7.96 5.94 -0.43
C LEU A 171 -9.20 5.06 -0.22
N TRP A 172 -9.35 4.50 0.98
CA TRP A 172 -10.54 3.74 1.35
C TRP A 172 -11.81 4.58 1.34
N VAL A 173 -11.80 5.76 1.98
CA VAL A 173 -12.94 6.69 1.96
C VAL A 173 -13.34 7.03 0.54
N ARG A 174 -12.36 7.33 -0.33
CA ARG A 174 -12.62 7.61 -1.74
C ARG A 174 -13.29 6.42 -2.45
N LYS A 175 -12.81 5.19 -2.21
CA LYS A 175 -13.43 3.97 -2.75
C LYS A 175 -14.85 3.78 -2.22
N ALA A 176 -15.07 3.94 -0.93
CA ALA A 176 -16.38 3.83 -0.30
C ALA A 176 -17.37 4.84 -0.89
N VAL A 177 -16.95 6.11 -1.04
CA VAL A 177 -17.77 7.16 -1.66
C VAL A 177 -18.13 6.83 -3.12
N ARG A 178 -17.16 6.36 -3.92
CA ARG A 178 -17.40 5.96 -5.32
C ARG A 178 -18.40 4.81 -5.45
N ASN A 179 -18.46 3.93 -4.45
CA ASN A 179 -19.39 2.81 -4.41
C ASN A 179 -20.75 3.17 -3.77
N THR A 180 -20.91 4.40 -3.29
CA THR A 180 -22.14 4.87 -2.67
C THR A 180 -23.06 5.46 -3.76
N ARG A 181 -24.34 5.08 -3.72
CA ARG A 181 -25.40 5.70 -4.53
C ARG A 181 -26.14 6.68 -3.66
N ALA A 182 -26.14 7.96 -4.03
CA ALA A 182 -26.93 8.98 -3.39
C ALA A 182 -28.22 9.24 -4.20
N LEU A 183 -29.39 9.16 -3.55
CA LEU A 183 -30.67 9.60 -4.12
C LEU A 183 -30.92 11.04 -3.66
N VAL A 184 -30.95 11.96 -4.61
CA VAL A 184 -31.36 13.34 -4.36
C VAL A 184 -32.86 13.44 -4.67
N LEU A 185 -33.67 13.67 -3.66
CA LEU A 185 -35.10 13.98 -3.80
C LEU A 185 -35.21 15.51 -3.95
N THR A 186 -35.61 15.99 -5.09
CA THR A 186 -35.94 17.39 -5.37
C THR A 186 -37.42 17.66 -5.18
#